data_1df9e394c2039713e27ee6aadc62ff07
#
_entry.id   1df9e394c2039713e27ee6aadc62ff07
#
_cell.length_a   1.000
_cell.length_b   1.000
_cell.length_c   1.000
_cell.angle_alpha   90.00
_cell.angle_beta   90.00
_cell.angle_gamma   90.00
#
_symmetry.space_group_name_H-M   'P 1'
#
loop_
_entity.id
_entity.type
_entity.pdbx_description
1 polymer ?
#
loop_
_entity_poly.entity_id
_entity_poly.type
_entity_poly.pdbx_seq_one_letter_code
_entity_poly.pdbx_strand_id
1 'polypeptide(L)'
;PAQFAIEAPFYGKNVQSMLKLGRAQGVAMAAALIKEIPIAEYSPRKIKQSITGSGAASKEQVASMIKTLVSLDALPKHLDATDGLAAAICHHFQSSNKINTGKTGGWDSFIRNNPNRVK
;
A
#
# COMPACT_ATOMS: atom_id res chain seq x y z
N PRO A 1 -13.57 6.59 8.05
CA PRO A 1 -13.11 5.91 6.84
C PRO A 1 -13.37 4.42 6.91
N ALA A 2 -13.51 3.79 5.75
CA ALA A 2 -13.79 2.36 5.66
C ALA A 2 -12.54 1.49 5.81
N GLN A 3 -11.38 2.03 5.45
CA GLN A 3 -10.11 1.31 5.45
C GLN A 3 -8.96 2.26 5.76
N PHE A 4 -7.87 1.71 6.29
CA PHE A 4 -6.66 2.45 6.63
C PHE A 4 -5.45 1.76 5.98
N ALA A 5 -4.80 2.46 5.07
CA ALA A 5 -3.59 1.97 4.40
C ALA A 5 -2.38 2.74 4.91
N ILE A 6 -1.32 2.03 5.25
CA ILE A 6 -0.11 2.63 5.80
C ILE A 6 1.13 2.01 5.18
N GLU A 7 2.15 2.83 4.96
CA GLU A 7 3.46 2.36 4.53
C GLU A 7 4.25 1.83 5.73
N ALA A 8 4.80 0.63 5.60
CA ALA A 8 5.62 0.03 6.64
C ALA A 8 6.89 0.88 6.88
N PRO A 9 7.33 1.04 8.14
CA PRO A 9 8.55 1.78 8.43
C PRO A 9 9.77 1.15 7.75
N PHE A 10 10.62 1.98 7.16
CA PHE A 10 11.86 1.53 6.55
C PHE A 10 13.01 1.61 7.57
N TYR A 11 13.76 0.53 7.70
CA TYR A 11 14.93 0.48 8.57
C TYR A 11 16.09 1.19 7.86
N GLY A 12 16.17 2.51 8.07
CA GLY A 12 17.21 3.34 7.51
C GLY A 12 18.37 3.59 8.48
N LYS A 13 19.35 4.39 8.01
CA LYS A 13 20.52 4.73 8.80
C LYS A 13 20.22 5.63 10.00
N ASN A 14 19.10 6.36 9.99
CA ASN A 14 18.72 7.25 11.06
C ASN A 14 17.70 6.60 12.00
N VAL A 15 18.20 6.00 13.07
CA VAL A 15 17.41 5.28 14.08
C VAL A 15 16.39 6.21 14.76
N GLN A 16 16.76 7.45 15.04
CA GLN A 16 15.85 8.39 15.72
C GLN A 16 14.64 8.74 14.85
N SER A 17 14.85 9.01 13.57
CA SER A 17 13.75 9.28 12.64
C SER A 17 12.84 8.07 12.50
N MET A 18 13.42 6.88 12.43
CA MET A 18 12.66 5.62 12.37
C MET A 18 11.81 5.41 13.61
N LEU A 19 12.36 5.67 14.81
CA LEU A 19 11.61 5.55 16.06
C LEU A 19 10.48 6.56 16.17
N LYS A 20 10.70 7.81 15.77
CA LYS A 20 9.67 8.85 15.75
C LYS A 20 8.54 8.46 14.80
N LEU A 21 8.86 8.00 13.60
CA LEU A 21 7.88 7.55 12.62
C LEU A 21 7.10 6.34 13.14
N GLY A 22 7.77 5.36 13.75
CA GLY A 22 7.15 4.19 14.34
C GLY A 22 6.17 4.53 15.45
N ARG A 23 6.49 5.52 16.29
CA ARG A 23 5.58 6.01 17.32
C ARG A 23 4.33 6.64 16.72
N ALA A 24 4.49 7.51 15.73
CA ALA A 24 3.39 8.18 15.05
C ALA A 24 2.49 7.16 14.35
N GLN A 25 3.06 6.19 13.65
CA GLN A 25 2.32 5.12 13.00
C GLN A 25 1.60 4.22 14.01
N GLY A 26 2.24 3.90 15.13
CA GLY A 26 1.65 3.12 16.20
C GLY A 26 0.39 3.78 16.77
N VAL A 27 0.42 5.08 17.01
CA VAL A 27 -0.72 5.85 17.48
C VAL A 27 -1.85 5.85 16.45
N ALA A 28 -1.52 6.05 15.18
CA ALA A 28 -2.51 6.03 14.10
C ALA A 28 -3.16 4.65 13.95
N MET A 29 -2.39 3.59 14.04
CA MET A 29 -2.90 2.22 13.98
C MET A 29 -3.78 1.89 15.18
N ALA A 30 -3.40 2.32 16.38
CA ALA A 30 -4.21 2.15 17.58
C ALA A 30 -5.56 2.86 17.45
N ALA A 31 -5.57 4.07 16.93
CA ALA A 31 -6.82 4.82 16.67
C ALA A 31 -7.73 4.07 15.69
N ALA A 32 -7.15 3.52 14.61
CA ALA A 32 -7.90 2.73 13.63
C ALA A 32 -8.49 1.46 14.28
N LEU A 33 -7.71 0.76 15.10
CA LEU A 33 -8.16 -0.44 15.81
C LEU A 33 -9.33 -0.15 16.77
N ILE A 34 -9.26 0.96 17.52
CA ILE A 34 -10.33 1.38 18.43
C ILE A 34 -11.63 1.62 17.66
N LYS A 35 -11.54 2.15 16.44
CA LYS A 35 -12.68 2.40 15.57
C LYS A 35 -13.07 1.20 14.72
N GLU A 36 -12.43 0.06 14.92
CA GLU A 36 -12.67 -1.18 14.16
C GLU A 36 -12.49 -0.98 12.64
N ILE A 37 -11.54 -0.13 12.25
CA ILE A 37 -11.19 0.13 10.85
C ILE A 37 -10.12 -0.88 10.41
N PRO A 38 -10.33 -1.65 9.33
CA PRO A 38 -9.32 -2.57 8.82
C PRO A 38 -8.05 -1.83 8.40
N ILE A 39 -6.89 -2.39 8.77
CA ILE A 39 -5.58 -1.83 8.49
C ILE A 39 -4.87 -2.70 7.46
N ALA A 40 -4.33 -2.09 6.41
CA ALA A 40 -3.45 -2.73 5.44
C ALA A 40 -2.09 -2.04 5.45
N GLU A 41 -1.03 -2.83 5.59
CA GLU A 41 0.34 -2.33 5.64
C GLU A 41 1.10 -2.76 4.38
N TYR A 42 1.80 -1.84 3.75
CA TYR A 42 2.55 -2.08 2.52
C TYR A 42 3.99 -1.63 2.66
N SER A 43 4.93 -2.43 2.15
CA SER A 43 6.34 -2.02 2.11
C SER A 43 6.54 -0.91 1.08
N PRO A 44 7.57 -0.06 1.24
CA PRO A 44 7.90 0.97 0.24
C PRO A 44 8.09 0.38 -1.17
N ARG A 45 8.76 -0.76 -1.26
CA ARG A 45 8.97 -1.47 -2.52
C ARG A 45 7.66 -1.90 -3.17
N LYS A 46 6.73 -2.42 -2.38
CA LYS A 46 5.41 -2.85 -2.88
C LYS A 46 4.60 -1.68 -3.41
N ILE A 47 4.66 -0.54 -2.73
CA ILE A 47 3.98 0.68 -3.17
C ILE A 47 4.54 1.14 -4.51
N LYS A 48 5.86 1.24 -4.63
CA LYS A 48 6.52 1.64 -5.89
C LYS A 48 6.17 0.69 -7.03
N GLN A 49 6.23 -0.61 -6.78
CA GLN A 49 5.92 -1.64 -7.77
C GLN A 49 4.47 -1.55 -8.24
N SER A 50 3.53 -1.32 -7.33
CA SER A 50 2.11 -1.21 -7.67
C SER A 50 1.80 -0.01 -8.56
N ILE A 51 2.53 1.09 -8.38
CA ILE A 51 2.28 2.34 -9.10
C ILE A 51 3.06 2.40 -10.41
N THR A 52 4.34 2.03 -10.40
CA THR A 52 5.24 2.19 -11.56
C THR A 52 5.56 0.90 -12.29
N GLY A 53 5.27 -0.25 -11.69
CA GLY A 53 5.71 -1.55 -12.17
C GLY A 53 7.12 -1.93 -11.74
N SER A 54 7.85 -1.05 -11.05
CA SER A 54 9.22 -1.28 -10.59
C SER A 54 9.40 -0.92 -9.12
N GLY A 55 9.82 -1.88 -8.30
CA GLY A 55 10.14 -1.65 -6.90
C GLY A 55 11.38 -0.78 -6.66
N ALA A 56 12.17 -0.54 -7.71
CA ALA A 56 13.37 0.30 -7.67
C ALA A 56 13.13 1.72 -8.21
N ALA A 57 11.88 2.09 -8.48
CA ALA A 57 11.54 3.41 -9.01
C ALA A 57 11.94 4.52 -8.04
N SER A 58 12.35 5.68 -8.59
CA SER A 58 12.65 6.86 -7.80
C SER A 58 11.37 7.53 -7.30
N LYS A 59 11.49 8.38 -6.28
CA LYS A 59 10.37 9.17 -5.78
C LYS A 59 9.77 10.06 -6.87
N GLU A 60 10.60 10.61 -7.74
CA GLU A 60 10.18 11.45 -8.86
C GLU A 60 9.36 10.65 -9.87
N GLN A 61 9.75 9.43 -10.17
CA GLN A 61 9.00 8.53 -11.06
C GLN A 61 7.64 8.17 -10.47
N VAL A 62 7.59 7.87 -9.18
CA VAL A 62 6.33 7.60 -8.47
C VAL A 62 5.42 8.83 -8.51
N ALA A 63 5.96 10.00 -8.20
CA ALA A 63 5.19 11.25 -8.20
C ALA A 63 4.63 11.57 -9.58
N SER A 64 5.44 11.39 -10.63
CA SER A 64 5.01 11.60 -12.01
C SER A 64 3.87 10.68 -12.41
N MET A 65 3.96 9.41 -12.04
CA MET A 65 2.91 8.42 -12.33
C MET A 65 1.62 8.75 -11.56
N ILE A 66 1.71 9.16 -10.31
CA ILE A 66 0.56 9.57 -9.49
C ILE A 66 -0.15 10.76 -10.13
N LYS A 67 0.62 11.77 -10.56
CA LYS A 67 0.06 12.92 -11.26
C LYS A 67 -0.80 12.52 -12.46
N THR A 68 -0.33 11.54 -13.22
CA THR A 68 -1.05 11.01 -14.37
C THR A 68 -2.28 10.21 -13.95
N LEU A 69 -2.15 9.32 -12.96
CA LEU A 69 -3.22 8.41 -12.53
C LEU A 69 -4.41 9.14 -11.92
N VAL A 70 -4.17 10.19 -11.14
CA VAL A 70 -5.25 10.94 -10.47
C VAL A 70 -5.51 12.30 -11.12
N SER A 71 -4.94 12.56 -12.29
CA SER A 71 -5.16 13.77 -13.08
C SER A 71 -4.94 15.07 -12.30
N LEU A 72 -3.85 15.13 -11.52
CA LEU A 72 -3.48 16.33 -10.78
C LEU A 72 -2.90 17.38 -11.73
N ASP A 73 -3.29 18.65 -11.55
CA ASP A 73 -2.72 19.77 -12.31
C ASP A 73 -1.28 20.05 -11.89
N ALA A 74 -0.98 19.87 -10.60
CA ALA A 74 0.34 20.05 -10.04
C ALA A 74 0.58 19.06 -8.91
N LEU A 75 1.85 18.67 -8.70
CA LEU A 75 2.23 17.83 -7.59
C LEU A 75 2.17 18.61 -6.27
N PRO A 76 1.86 17.93 -5.14
CA PRO A 76 1.97 18.53 -3.83
C PRO A 76 3.37 19.09 -3.59
N LYS A 77 3.46 20.23 -2.92
CA LYS A 77 4.73 20.89 -2.63
C LYS A 77 5.66 20.02 -1.77
N HIS A 78 5.09 19.21 -0.89
CA HIS A 78 5.83 18.29 -0.02
C HIS A 78 5.65 16.84 -0.51
N LEU A 79 6.79 16.15 -0.72
CA LEU A 79 6.80 14.75 -1.16
C LEU A 79 6.14 13.80 -0.16
N ASP A 80 6.08 14.17 1.12
CA ASP A 80 5.39 13.36 2.14
C ASP A 80 3.90 13.19 1.84
N ALA A 81 3.25 14.22 1.29
CA ALA A 81 1.86 14.12 0.85
C ALA A 81 1.71 13.13 -0.31
N THR A 82 2.68 13.10 -1.21
CA THR A 82 2.74 12.14 -2.31
C THR A 82 2.90 10.71 -1.80
N ASP A 83 3.70 10.51 -0.76
CA ASP A 83 3.90 9.19 -0.14
C ASP A 83 2.58 8.64 0.43
N GLY A 84 1.80 9.46 1.12
CA GLY A 84 0.49 9.08 1.63
C GLY A 84 -0.50 8.74 0.51
N LEU A 85 -0.52 9.54 -0.53
CA LEU A 85 -1.35 9.29 -1.71
C LEU A 85 -0.94 8.00 -2.42
N ALA A 86 0.36 7.73 -2.50
CA ALA A 86 0.90 6.50 -3.08
C ALA A 86 0.41 5.26 -2.32
N ALA A 87 0.41 5.30 -1.00
CA ALA A 87 -0.10 4.21 -0.17
C ALA A 87 -1.59 3.95 -0.44
N ALA A 88 -2.38 5.00 -0.56
CA ALA A 88 -3.81 4.91 -0.86
C ALA A 88 -4.06 4.28 -2.24
N ILE A 89 -3.31 4.69 -3.27
CA ILE A 89 -3.42 4.15 -4.63
C ILE A 89 -3.01 2.68 -4.66
N CYS A 90 -1.92 2.33 -4.00
CA CYS A 90 -1.46 0.95 -3.86
C CYS A 90 -2.57 0.08 -3.24
N HIS A 91 -3.19 0.55 -2.18
CA HIS A 91 -4.29 -0.16 -1.52
C HIS A 91 -5.49 -0.34 -2.45
N HIS A 92 -5.83 0.67 -3.21
CA HIS A 92 -6.90 0.59 -4.22
C HIS A 92 -6.63 -0.51 -5.24
N PHE A 93 -5.42 -0.58 -5.79
CA PHE A 93 -5.04 -1.62 -6.76
C PHE A 93 -5.07 -3.01 -6.14
N GLN A 94 -4.57 -3.19 -4.92
CA GLN A 94 -4.59 -4.48 -4.24
C GLN A 94 -6.01 -4.95 -3.92
N SER A 95 -6.87 -4.04 -3.51
CA SER A 95 -8.29 -4.35 -3.23
C SER A 95 -9.04 -4.74 -4.49
N SER A 96 -8.80 -4.04 -5.60
CA SER A 96 -9.39 -4.37 -6.89
C SER A 96 -8.96 -5.74 -7.39
N ASN A 97 -7.69 -6.07 -7.26
CA ASN A 97 -7.16 -7.38 -7.64
C ASN A 97 -7.78 -8.51 -6.81
N LYS A 98 -7.98 -8.31 -5.52
CA LYS A 98 -8.65 -9.29 -4.66
C LYS A 98 -10.08 -9.55 -5.09
N ILE A 99 -10.81 -8.52 -5.48
CA ILE A 99 -12.18 -8.66 -5.97
C ILE A 99 -12.19 -9.47 -7.27
N ASN A 100 -11.27 -9.21 -8.18
CA ASN A 100 -11.16 -9.95 -9.45
C ASN A 100 -10.79 -11.41 -9.23
N THR A 101 -9.84 -11.71 -8.35
CA THR A 101 -9.46 -13.08 -8.01
C THR A 101 -10.59 -13.81 -7.28
N GLY A 102 -11.39 -13.11 -6.48
CA GLY A 102 -12.57 -13.69 -5.84
C GLY A 102 -13.64 -14.11 -6.86
N LYS A 103 -13.85 -13.31 -7.92
CA LYS A 103 -14.81 -13.62 -8.99
C LYS A 103 -14.34 -14.76 -9.90
N THR A 104 -13.05 -14.93 -10.07
CA THR A 104 -12.47 -15.98 -10.91
C THR A 104 -12.22 -17.29 -10.16
N GLY A 105 -12.61 -17.37 -8.91
CA GLY A 105 -12.52 -18.57 -8.11
C GLY A 105 -11.21 -18.77 -7.34
N GLY A 106 -10.30 -17.83 -7.35
CA GLY A 106 -9.08 -17.77 -6.51
C GLY A 106 -8.61 -19.09 -5.90
N TRP A 107 -8.68 -19.20 -4.60
CA TRP A 107 -8.26 -20.39 -3.85
C TRP A 107 -9.13 -21.62 -4.15
N ASP A 108 -10.45 -21.45 -4.26
CA ASP A 108 -11.39 -22.55 -4.56
C ASP A 108 -11.11 -23.14 -5.94
N SER A 109 -10.84 -22.29 -6.93
CA SER A 109 -10.46 -22.74 -8.27
C SER A 109 -9.15 -23.52 -8.25
N PHE A 110 -8.16 -23.07 -7.47
CA PHE A 110 -6.91 -23.78 -7.29
C PHE A 110 -7.12 -25.16 -6.68
N ILE A 111 -7.94 -25.26 -5.64
CA ILE A 111 -8.28 -26.53 -4.98
C ILE A 111 -8.97 -27.48 -5.94
N ARG A 112 -9.92 -27.02 -6.75
CA ARG A 112 -10.63 -27.83 -7.74
C ARG A 112 -9.71 -28.36 -8.83
N ASN A 113 -8.76 -27.53 -9.28
CA ASN A 113 -7.82 -27.92 -10.34
C ASN A 113 -6.65 -28.75 -9.84
N ASN A 114 -6.40 -28.78 -8.53
CA ASN A 114 -5.28 -29.49 -7.91
C ASN A 114 -5.73 -30.25 -6.67
N PRO A 115 -6.67 -31.20 -6.79
CA PRO A 115 -7.22 -31.90 -5.62
C PRO A 115 -6.17 -32.71 -4.85
N ASN A 116 -5.10 -33.15 -5.52
CA ASN A 116 -4.04 -33.96 -4.93
C ASN A 116 -3.01 -33.15 -4.11
N ARG A 117 -3.06 -31.79 -4.18
CA ARG A 117 -2.14 -30.93 -3.43
C ARG A 117 -2.71 -30.47 -2.09
N VAL A 118 -3.99 -30.69 -1.88
CA VAL A 118 -4.68 -30.31 -0.64
C VAL A 118 -4.94 -31.57 0.16
N LYS A 119 -4.07 -31.78 1.15
CA LYS A 119 -4.26 -32.87 2.11
C LYS A 119 -4.28 -32.31 3.51
#